data_b3c6b7a5d96130607800ffa4a8dbc4a8
#
_entry.id   b3c6b7a5d96130607800ffa4a8dbc4a8
#
_cell.length_a   1.000
_cell.length_b   1.000
_cell.length_c   1.000
_cell.angle_alpha   90.00
_cell.angle_beta   90.00
_cell.angle_gamma   90.00
#
_symmetry.space_group_name_H-M   'P 1'
#
loop_
_entity.id
_entity.type
_entity.pdbx_description
1 polymer ?
#
loop_
_entity_poly.entity_id
_entity_poly.type
_entity_poly.pdbx_seq_one_letter_code
_entity_poly.pdbx_strand_id
1 'polypeptide(L)'
;GSEMCIRDRIYIFVPVAGPQFYFPAIGFDNVSKGIFPAIGDYFNHHQELLPGPGYQHGFFYSLVEGSQQVGERPTAAFPSSHVGISTILMIMAWRGSKKLFACLIPFYMLLCGATVYIQAHYVIDAIVGFFSAFLLYVVVTWMFKKWFAQPMFK
;
A
#
# COMPACT_ATOMS: atom_id res chain seq x y z
N GLY A 1 -14.08 -3.07 18.31
CA GLY A 1 -12.94 -2.41 18.89
C GLY A 1 -12.22 -1.56 17.85
N SER A 2 -12.12 -0.28 18.08
CA SER A 2 -11.61 0.75 17.20
C SER A 2 -10.08 0.70 17.09
N GLU A 3 -9.54 -0.18 16.29
CA GLU A 3 -8.19 0.00 15.79
C GLU A 3 -8.23 0.78 14.48
N MET A 4 -8.61 2.04 14.62
CA MET A 4 -8.38 3.02 13.55
C MET A 4 -6.88 3.29 13.53
N CYS A 5 -6.15 2.50 12.77
CA CYS A 5 -4.71 2.66 12.57
C CYS A 5 -4.41 4.09 12.11
N ILE A 6 -3.26 4.64 12.54
CA ILE A 6 -2.74 5.94 12.06
C ILE A 6 -2.78 6.00 10.52
N ARG A 7 -2.58 4.88 9.86
CA ARG A 7 -2.73 4.66 8.43
C ARG A 7 -4.10 5.14 7.89
N ASP A 8 -5.20 4.78 8.57
CA ASP A 8 -6.55 5.11 8.10
C ASP A 8 -6.81 6.62 8.14
N ARG A 9 -6.11 7.36 9.01
CA ARG A 9 -6.22 8.82 9.07
C ARG A 9 -5.64 9.52 7.85
N ILE A 10 -4.57 9.01 7.28
CA ILE A 10 -3.97 9.59 6.04
C ILE A 10 -4.96 9.45 4.88
N TYR A 11 -5.63 8.32 4.78
CA TYR A 11 -6.63 8.06 3.73
C TYR A 11 -7.90 8.90 3.84
N ILE A 12 -8.22 9.43 5.05
CA ILE A 12 -9.32 10.39 5.23
C ILE A 12 -9.01 11.73 4.56
N PHE A 13 -7.73 12.15 4.56
CA PHE A 13 -7.33 13.44 3.96
C PHE A 13 -7.11 13.35 2.45
N VAL A 14 -6.72 12.18 1.94
CA VAL A 14 -6.47 11.96 0.51
C VAL A 14 -7.12 10.63 0.10
N PRO A 15 -8.45 10.59 -0.03
CA PRO A 15 -9.16 9.39 -0.45
C PRO A 15 -8.93 9.14 -1.94
N VAL A 16 -8.08 8.16 -2.26
CA VAL A 16 -7.80 7.74 -3.64
C VAL A 16 -8.26 6.30 -3.81
N ALA A 17 -9.13 6.07 -4.79
CA ALA A 17 -9.59 4.73 -5.12
C ALA A 17 -8.54 3.97 -5.94
N GLY A 18 -8.26 2.73 -5.54
CA GLY A 18 -7.39 1.85 -6.30
C GLY A 18 -7.96 1.48 -7.66
N PRO A 19 -7.11 1.14 -8.66
CA PRO A 19 -7.57 0.78 -10.00
C PRO A 19 -8.61 -0.34 -10.01
N GLN A 20 -8.43 -1.34 -9.14
CA GLN A 20 -9.33 -2.50 -8.99
C GLN A 20 -10.77 -2.13 -8.59
N PHE A 21 -10.98 -0.99 -7.95
CA PHE A 21 -12.30 -0.48 -7.58
C PHE A 21 -12.78 0.59 -8.56
N TYR A 22 -11.87 1.48 -8.99
CA TYR A 22 -12.22 2.63 -9.78
C TYR A 22 -12.60 2.25 -11.22
N PHE A 23 -11.86 1.36 -11.87
CA PHE A 23 -12.11 0.97 -13.25
C PHE A 23 -13.46 0.28 -13.46
N PRO A 24 -13.91 -0.65 -12.61
CA PRO A 24 -15.26 -1.20 -12.71
C PRO A 24 -16.34 -0.13 -12.52
N ALA A 25 -16.13 0.78 -11.57
CA ALA A 25 -17.11 1.81 -11.23
C ALA A 25 -17.40 2.78 -12.37
N ILE A 26 -16.37 3.14 -13.16
CA ILE A 26 -16.54 4.05 -14.32
C ILE A 26 -16.81 3.33 -15.65
N GLY A 27 -16.60 2.00 -15.69
CA GLY A 27 -16.72 1.17 -16.89
C GLY A 27 -15.50 1.24 -17.81
N PHE A 28 -15.16 0.10 -18.41
CA PHE A 28 -13.96 -0.04 -19.26
C PHE A 28 -14.00 0.79 -20.54
N ASP A 29 -15.19 1.13 -21.04
CA ASP A 29 -15.34 2.00 -22.21
C ASP A 29 -14.82 3.41 -21.93
N ASN A 30 -15.07 3.94 -20.73
CA ASN A 30 -14.53 5.23 -20.30
C ASN A 30 -13.01 5.18 -20.11
N VAL A 31 -12.51 4.10 -19.50
CA VAL A 31 -11.06 3.88 -19.33
C VAL A 31 -10.36 3.85 -20.69
N SER A 32 -10.90 3.12 -21.67
CA SER A 32 -10.31 3.02 -23.01
C SER A 32 -10.28 4.35 -23.77
N LYS A 33 -11.23 5.24 -23.48
CA LYS A 33 -11.31 6.59 -24.03
C LYS A 33 -10.51 7.64 -23.27
N GLY A 34 -9.85 7.22 -22.14
CA GLY A 34 -9.12 8.14 -21.27
C GLY A 34 -10.02 9.11 -20.48
N ILE A 35 -11.30 8.76 -20.27
CA ILE A 35 -12.26 9.57 -19.53
C ILE A 35 -12.32 9.07 -18.09
N PHE A 36 -11.90 9.92 -17.14
CA PHE A 36 -11.83 9.59 -15.71
C PHE A 36 -12.72 10.54 -14.90
N PRO A 37 -14.05 10.28 -14.83
CA PRO A 37 -14.97 11.12 -14.10
C PRO A 37 -14.75 11.01 -12.58
N ALA A 38 -14.97 12.11 -11.86
CA ALA A 38 -15.06 12.09 -10.42
C ALA A 38 -16.39 11.43 -10.02
N ILE A 39 -16.31 10.35 -9.23
CA ILE A 39 -17.48 9.56 -8.81
C ILE A 39 -17.92 9.84 -7.37
N GLY A 40 -17.37 10.90 -6.75
CA GLY A 40 -17.79 11.42 -5.44
C GLY A 40 -17.79 10.36 -4.35
N ASP A 41 -18.93 10.17 -3.70
CA ASP A 41 -19.15 9.28 -2.56
C ASP A 41 -19.57 7.84 -2.95
N TYR A 42 -19.45 7.48 -4.24
CA TYR A 42 -19.84 6.17 -4.78
C TYR A 42 -19.34 4.99 -3.92
N PHE A 43 -18.09 5.04 -3.47
CA PHE A 43 -17.47 3.98 -2.66
C PHE A 43 -17.96 3.88 -1.21
N ASN A 44 -18.77 4.81 -0.75
CA ASN A 44 -19.44 4.68 0.55
C ASN A 44 -20.53 3.60 0.51
N HIS A 45 -21.05 3.31 -0.68
CA HIS A 45 -22.16 2.38 -0.89
C HIS A 45 -21.81 1.17 -1.78
N HIS A 46 -20.70 1.26 -2.54
CA HIS A 46 -20.30 0.24 -3.51
C HIS A 46 -18.84 -0.17 -3.27
N GLN A 47 -18.61 -1.48 -3.15
CA GLN A 47 -17.29 -2.07 -2.92
C GLN A 47 -17.01 -3.19 -3.94
N GLU A 48 -17.50 -3.02 -5.17
CA GLU A 48 -17.27 -3.98 -6.24
C GLU A 48 -15.79 -4.01 -6.61
N LEU A 49 -15.22 -5.20 -6.60
CA LEU A 49 -13.80 -5.47 -6.83
C LEU A 49 -13.63 -6.13 -8.19
N LEU A 50 -12.59 -5.72 -8.94
CA LEU A 50 -12.17 -6.48 -10.10
C LEU A 50 -11.60 -7.83 -9.67
N PRO A 51 -11.96 -8.93 -10.34
CA PRO A 51 -11.29 -10.21 -10.12
C PRO A 51 -9.79 -10.06 -10.43
N GLY A 52 -8.96 -10.67 -9.60
CA GLY A 52 -7.51 -10.65 -9.78
C GLY A 52 -7.09 -11.18 -11.15
N PRO A 53 -6.03 -10.66 -11.76
CA PRO A 53 -5.50 -11.20 -13.03
C PRO A 53 -4.92 -12.59 -12.81
N GLY A 54 -5.16 -13.51 -13.75
CA GLY A 54 -4.57 -14.83 -13.75
C GLY A 54 -5.56 -15.98 -13.81
N TYR A 55 -5.06 -17.21 -13.58
CA TYR A 55 -5.86 -18.42 -13.63
C TYR A 55 -6.76 -18.55 -12.42
N GLN A 56 -8.06 -18.35 -12.61
CA GLN A 56 -9.09 -18.22 -11.56
C GLN A 56 -9.28 -19.46 -10.66
N HIS A 57 -8.74 -20.60 -11.00
CA HIS A 57 -8.85 -21.84 -10.21
C HIS A 57 -7.53 -22.25 -9.54
N GLY A 58 -6.52 -21.35 -9.49
CA GLY A 58 -5.22 -21.64 -8.90
C GLY A 58 -5.17 -21.36 -7.39
N PHE A 59 -4.35 -22.13 -6.67
CA PHE A 59 -4.11 -21.92 -5.24
C PHE A 59 -3.65 -20.50 -4.93
N PHE A 60 -2.72 -19.96 -5.72
CA PHE A 60 -2.23 -18.59 -5.54
C PHE A 60 -3.30 -17.52 -5.82
N TYR A 61 -4.20 -17.77 -6.78
CA TYR A 61 -5.33 -16.89 -7.05
C TYR A 61 -6.24 -16.77 -5.82
N SER A 62 -6.61 -17.89 -5.20
CA SER A 62 -7.46 -17.88 -4.00
C SER A 62 -6.78 -17.21 -2.80
N LEU A 63 -5.46 -17.28 -2.67
CA LEU A 63 -4.71 -16.54 -1.65
C LEU A 63 -4.74 -15.03 -1.88
N VAL A 64 -4.58 -14.59 -3.13
CA VAL A 64 -4.64 -13.16 -3.49
C VAL A 64 -6.05 -12.62 -3.25
N GLU A 65 -7.09 -13.28 -3.76
CA GLU A 65 -8.48 -12.85 -3.53
C GLU A 65 -8.83 -12.83 -2.05
N GLY A 66 -8.46 -13.84 -1.29
CA GLY A 66 -8.69 -13.87 0.15
C GLY A 66 -8.00 -12.72 0.88
N SER A 67 -6.80 -12.32 0.47
CA SER A 67 -6.09 -11.18 1.05
C SER A 67 -6.73 -9.84 0.68
N GLN A 68 -7.21 -9.70 -0.55
CA GLN A 68 -7.89 -8.48 -1.03
C GLN A 68 -9.22 -8.25 -0.32
N GLN A 69 -10.01 -9.30 -0.14
CA GLN A 69 -11.33 -9.21 0.54
C GLN A 69 -11.22 -8.79 2.01
N VAL A 70 -10.14 -9.16 2.69
CA VAL A 70 -9.97 -8.89 4.14
C VAL A 70 -9.26 -7.56 4.41
N GLY A 71 -8.40 -7.09 3.49
CA GLY A 71 -7.41 -6.06 3.79
C GLY A 71 -7.60 -4.71 3.10
N GLU A 72 -8.41 -4.59 2.06
CA GLU A 72 -8.41 -3.40 1.21
C GLU A 72 -9.72 -2.62 1.29
N ARG A 73 -9.59 -1.32 1.60
CA ARG A 73 -10.71 -0.38 1.46
C ARG A 73 -10.62 0.32 0.11
N PRO A 74 -11.76 0.58 -0.57
CA PRO A 74 -11.78 1.19 -1.90
C PRO A 74 -10.99 2.50 -1.99
N THR A 75 -11.02 3.32 -0.95
CA THR A 75 -10.42 4.67 -0.93
C THR A 75 -9.05 4.74 -0.26
N ALA A 76 -8.36 3.60 -0.07
CA ALA A 76 -7.10 3.51 0.67
C ALA A 76 -5.90 3.19 -0.23
N ALA A 77 -5.90 3.65 -1.49
CA ALA A 77 -4.84 3.33 -2.42
C ALA A 77 -3.57 4.18 -2.26
N PHE A 78 -3.68 5.45 -1.90
CA PHE A 78 -2.55 6.38 -1.86
C PHE A 78 -2.22 6.88 -0.45
N PRO A 79 -0.95 6.88 -0.02
CA PRO A 79 0.20 6.18 -0.61
C PRO A 79 0.17 4.67 -0.30
N SER A 80 0.89 3.85 -1.09
CA SER A 80 0.95 2.41 -0.85
C SER A 80 1.58 2.07 0.50
N SER A 81 0.77 1.61 1.44
CA SER A 81 1.24 1.16 2.75
C SER A 81 2.06 -0.13 2.68
N HIS A 82 1.76 -1.02 1.73
CA HIS A 82 2.49 -2.27 1.52
C HIS A 82 3.93 -1.99 1.12
N VAL A 83 4.14 -1.11 0.15
CA VAL A 83 5.49 -0.68 -0.27
C VAL A 83 6.17 0.11 0.84
N GLY A 84 5.46 1.02 1.51
CA GLY A 84 6.01 1.84 2.59
C GLY A 84 6.54 1.01 3.76
N ILE A 85 5.73 0.13 4.32
CA ILE A 85 6.12 -0.72 5.46
C ILE A 85 7.25 -1.67 5.07
N SER A 86 7.15 -2.31 3.89
CA SER A 86 8.19 -3.21 3.40
C SER A 86 9.52 -2.48 3.19
N THR A 87 9.49 -1.23 2.71
CA THR A 87 10.69 -0.39 2.58
C THR A 87 11.34 -0.12 3.94
N ILE A 88 10.56 0.19 4.98
CA ILE A 88 11.09 0.37 6.34
C ILE A 88 11.75 -0.92 6.83
N LEU A 89 11.12 -2.09 6.62
CA LEU A 89 11.69 -3.38 6.98
C LEU A 89 13.01 -3.64 6.22
N MET A 90 13.08 -3.27 4.94
CA MET A 90 14.32 -3.37 4.15
C MET A 90 15.43 -2.46 4.68
N ILE A 91 15.11 -1.23 5.09
CA ILE A 91 16.08 -0.33 5.73
C ILE A 91 16.60 -0.93 7.05
N MET A 92 15.71 -1.49 7.85
CA MET A 92 16.09 -2.15 9.11
C MET A 92 16.96 -3.39 8.85
N ALA A 93 16.60 -4.23 7.89
CA ALA A 93 17.38 -5.40 7.49
C ALA A 93 18.78 -5.00 7.00
N TRP A 94 18.89 -3.95 6.19
CA TRP A 94 20.17 -3.39 5.72
C TRP A 94 21.07 -2.95 6.88
N ARG A 95 20.50 -2.37 7.93
CA ARG A 95 21.25 -1.94 9.12
C ARG A 95 21.62 -3.07 10.06
N GLY A 96 20.76 -4.09 10.17
CA GLY A 96 20.97 -5.22 11.06
C GLY A 96 21.85 -6.30 10.45
N SER A 97 21.53 -6.78 9.26
CA SER A 97 22.24 -7.88 8.60
C SER A 97 22.17 -7.76 7.08
N LYS A 98 23.34 -7.58 6.45
CA LYS A 98 23.45 -7.52 4.98
C LYS A 98 23.01 -8.83 4.31
N LYS A 99 23.21 -9.97 4.97
CA LYS A 99 22.75 -11.28 4.46
C LYS A 99 21.24 -11.36 4.45
N LEU A 100 20.58 -10.92 5.52
CA LEU A 100 19.12 -10.85 5.59
C LEU A 100 18.55 -9.91 4.53
N PHE A 101 19.15 -8.72 4.40
CA PHE A 101 18.76 -7.76 3.37
C PHE A 101 18.84 -8.38 1.96
N ALA A 102 19.97 -9.02 1.62
CA ALA A 102 20.14 -9.65 0.30
C ALA A 102 19.13 -10.78 0.05
N CYS A 103 18.79 -11.56 1.08
CA CYS A 103 17.78 -12.60 1.01
C CYS A 103 16.37 -12.01 0.77
N LEU A 104 16.06 -10.86 1.35
CA LEU A 104 14.73 -10.23 1.26
C LEU A 104 14.53 -9.41 -0.03
N ILE A 105 15.59 -8.98 -0.71
CA ILE A 105 15.50 -8.17 -1.97
C ILE A 105 14.53 -8.78 -2.99
N PRO A 106 14.65 -10.07 -3.39
CA PRO A 106 13.78 -10.63 -4.42
C PRO A 106 12.30 -10.58 -4.01
N PHE A 107 12.00 -10.87 -2.76
CA PHE A 107 10.62 -10.81 -2.24
C PHE A 107 10.08 -9.38 -2.22
N TYR A 108 10.91 -8.42 -1.84
CA TYR A 108 10.55 -7.01 -1.87
C TYR A 108 10.25 -6.50 -3.28
N MET A 109 11.08 -6.87 -4.26
CA MET A 109 10.85 -6.52 -5.66
C MET A 109 9.57 -7.16 -6.21
N LEU A 110 9.34 -8.43 -5.89
CA LEU A 110 8.09 -9.12 -6.24
C LEU A 110 6.87 -8.45 -5.60
N LEU A 111 6.95 -8.04 -4.34
CA LEU A 111 5.86 -7.33 -3.66
C LEU A 111 5.56 -6.00 -4.34
N CYS A 112 6.58 -5.19 -4.64
CA CYS A 112 6.39 -3.91 -5.35
C CYS A 112 5.75 -4.11 -6.73
N GLY A 113 6.15 -5.15 -7.47
CA GLY A 113 5.54 -5.50 -8.76
C GLY A 113 4.11 -6.03 -8.60
N ALA A 114 3.89 -6.89 -7.60
CA ALA A 114 2.60 -7.51 -7.36
C ALA A 114 1.52 -6.47 -7.00
N THR A 115 1.81 -5.48 -6.19
CA THR A 115 0.85 -4.43 -5.80
C THR A 115 0.29 -3.65 -6.99
N VAL A 116 1.10 -3.46 -8.02
CA VAL A 116 0.68 -2.83 -9.28
C VAL A 116 0.00 -3.85 -10.20
N TYR A 117 0.56 -5.06 -10.30
CA TYR A 117 0.04 -6.12 -11.17
C TYR A 117 -1.39 -6.54 -10.81
N ILE A 118 -1.70 -6.70 -9.52
CA ILE A 118 -3.06 -7.02 -9.05
C ILE A 118 -4.00 -5.80 -9.03
N GLN A 119 -3.53 -4.65 -9.54
CA GLN A 119 -4.28 -3.40 -9.63
C GLN A 119 -4.74 -2.82 -8.27
N ALA A 120 -4.13 -3.24 -7.17
CA ALA A 120 -4.39 -2.67 -5.85
C ALA A 120 -3.94 -1.20 -5.77
N HIS A 121 -2.83 -0.88 -6.42
CA HIS A 121 -2.20 0.45 -6.42
C HIS A 121 -1.81 0.90 -7.82
N TYR A 122 -1.83 2.21 -8.05
CA TYR A 122 -1.15 2.82 -9.19
C TYR A 122 0.37 2.81 -8.96
N VAL A 123 1.14 2.88 -10.03
CA VAL A 123 2.61 2.97 -9.95
C VAL A 123 3.05 4.15 -9.08
N ILE A 124 2.36 5.28 -9.19
CA ILE A 124 2.65 6.48 -8.39
C ILE A 124 2.48 6.23 -6.89
N ASP A 125 1.48 5.42 -6.49
CA ASP A 125 1.23 5.10 -5.08
C ASP A 125 2.39 4.31 -4.49
N ALA A 126 2.96 3.38 -5.28
CA ALA A 126 4.13 2.61 -4.89
C ALA A 126 5.38 3.50 -4.76
N ILE A 127 5.59 4.41 -5.72
CA ILE A 127 6.71 5.36 -5.70
C ILE A 127 6.62 6.27 -4.47
N VAL A 128 5.45 6.87 -4.22
CA VAL A 128 5.25 7.75 -3.06
C VAL A 128 5.33 6.95 -1.76
N GLY A 129 4.82 5.71 -1.72
CA GLY A 129 4.98 4.80 -0.60
C GLY A 129 6.44 4.54 -0.26
N PHE A 130 7.27 4.30 -1.27
CA PHE A 130 8.71 4.13 -1.12
C PHE A 130 9.39 5.38 -0.52
N PHE A 131 9.17 6.56 -1.08
CA PHE A 131 9.79 7.78 -0.57
C PHE A 131 9.27 8.20 0.80
N SER A 132 7.97 8.02 1.06
CA SER A 132 7.39 8.30 2.37
C SER A 132 7.98 7.43 3.48
N ALA A 133 8.38 6.19 3.17
CA ALA A 133 9.06 5.31 4.11
C ALA A 133 10.40 5.87 4.58
N PHE A 134 11.20 6.47 3.68
CA PHE A 134 12.46 7.12 4.06
C PHE A 134 12.19 8.33 4.95
N LEU A 135 11.22 9.17 4.59
CA LEU A 135 10.87 10.34 5.39
C LEU A 135 10.44 9.92 6.80
N LEU A 136 9.51 8.96 6.90
CA LEU A 136 9.03 8.44 8.19
C LEU A 136 10.17 7.82 8.99
N TYR A 137 11.05 7.05 8.36
CA TYR A 137 12.19 6.44 9.03
C TYR A 137 13.13 7.50 9.62
N VAL A 138 13.43 8.56 8.88
CA VAL A 138 14.28 9.67 9.35
C VAL A 138 13.61 10.40 10.52
N VAL A 139 12.33 10.75 10.37
CA VAL A 139 11.56 11.46 11.41
C VAL A 139 11.49 10.64 12.69
N VAL A 140 11.09 9.36 12.60
CA VAL A 140 10.98 8.49 13.78
C VAL A 140 12.34 8.29 14.45
N THR A 141 13.40 8.07 13.67
CA THR A 141 14.75 7.92 14.21
C THR A 141 15.25 9.19 14.90
N TRP A 142 14.94 10.36 14.32
CA TRP A 142 15.27 11.66 14.91
C TRP A 142 14.49 11.89 16.22
N MET A 143 13.19 11.62 16.23
CA MET A 143 12.34 11.73 17.43
C MET A 143 12.84 10.79 18.53
N PHE A 144 13.12 9.54 18.19
CA PHE A 144 13.65 8.56 19.15
C PHE A 144 14.96 9.03 19.78
N LYS A 145 15.91 9.52 18.99
CA LYS A 145 17.17 10.09 19.49
C LYS A 145 16.94 11.28 20.41
N LYS A 146 16.00 12.17 20.06
CA LYS A 146 15.72 13.38 20.85
C LYS A 146 15.05 13.05 22.20
N TRP A 147 14.15 12.06 22.24
CA TRP A 147 13.32 11.78 23.43
C TRP A 147 13.91 10.71 24.34
N PHE A 148 14.58 9.70 23.78
CA PHE A 148 15.10 8.55 24.53
C PHE A 148 16.62 8.54 24.71
N ALA A 149 17.37 9.33 23.93
CA ALA A 149 18.84 9.45 24.10
C ALA A 149 19.23 10.55 25.10
N GLN A 150 18.28 11.13 25.85
CA GLN A 150 18.61 11.97 27.00
C GLN A 150 19.11 11.05 28.12
N PRO A 151 20.29 11.35 28.74
CA PRO A 151 20.81 10.52 29.83
C PRO A 151 19.82 10.57 31.00
N MET A 152 19.33 9.39 31.39
CA MET A 152 18.43 9.21 32.55
C MET A 152 19.11 9.48 33.90
N PHE A 153 20.35 9.99 33.89
CA PHE A 153 21.08 10.33 35.12
C PHE A 153 21.82 11.66 34.94
N LYS A 154 21.34 12.68 35.62
CA LYS A 154 22.15 13.72 36.25
C LYS A 154 22.23 13.42 37.73
#